data_850484ee166f7aa3d92cbe9acf6f17e1
#
_entry.id   850484ee166f7aa3d92cbe9acf6f17e1
#
_cell.length_a   1.000
_cell.length_b   1.000
_cell.length_c   1.000
_cell.angle_alpha   90.00
_cell.angle_beta   90.00
_cell.angle_gamma   90.00
#
_symmetry.space_group_name_H-M   'P 1'
#
loop_
_entity.id
_entity.type
_entity.pdbx_description
1 polymer ?
#
loop_
_entity_poly.entity_id
_entity_poly.type
_entity_poly.pdbx_seq_one_letter_code
_entity_poly.pdbx_strand_id
1 'polypeptide(L)'
;MNKIKALRKFFKSFMIDGYLVPKNDEYFNEYVSEPNDRLKFISNFSGSAGFALILKNKNYLFVDGRYTIQGQIQSGKNFKIITMPQKIPKHVLTTKKIKIGFDPKLHNEKQLNFLFNIKNIILVPINKNLVDFVWSKKPTDLIKPFFSLSKKDIGQNWQEKIIKVKNVLLKNKVDYLLITAPENVAWILNIRGFDSVFSPIPNARLLINSKGNIDLFSQLEKVTKIKKKFSKTIKFHNEYEIEKKLSNLWKSNIWLDSLSCAVHFKNLLRKNNKIIEKIDPIYFFKSIKNKTEIKNMKKSHMFDGVALTKFLFWLKKNFRKRKITEISAQEKLESFRKINKTYKFPSFSTISGTGPNSAIIHYKASVKSNRTLKKGDLYLIDSGGQY
;
A
#
# COMPACT_ATOMS: atom_id res chain seq x y z
N MET A 1 -8.39 -16.00 -23.17
CA MET A 1 -7.11 -15.57 -23.81
C MET A 1 -6.01 -15.53 -22.75
N ASN A 2 -4.81 -16.04 -23.05
CA ASN A 2 -3.70 -15.99 -22.06
C ASN A 2 -3.28 -14.53 -21.84
N LYS A 3 -3.46 -14.01 -20.62
CA LYS A 3 -3.21 -12.63 -20.20
C LYS A 3 -1.79 -12.15 -20.57
N ILE A 4 -0.80 -13.02 -20.40
CA ILE A 4 0.62 -12.73 -20.71
C ILE A 4 0.83 -12.59 -22.22
N LYS A 5 0.23 -13.48 -23.03
CA LYS A 5 0.29 -13.37 -24.49
C LYS A 5 -0.38 -12.08 -24.98
N ALA A 6 -1.50 -11.70 -24.36
CA ALA A 6 -2.18 -10.44 -24.70
C ALA A 6 -1.31 -9.21 -24.37
N LEU A 7 -0.68 -9.20 -23.18
CA LEU A 7 0.23 -8.12 -22.77
C LEU A 7 1.40 -7.96 -23.73
N ARG A 8 2.01 -9.07 -24.17
CA ARG A 8 3.15 -9.05 -25.11
C ARG A 8 2.84 -8.44 -26.47
N LYS A 9 1.58 -8.44 -26.92
CA LYS A 9 1.19 -7.80 -28.19
C LYS A 9 1.52 -6.31 -28.21
N PHE A 10 1.52 -5.65 -27.04
CA PHE A 10 1.86 -4.23 -26.91
C PHE A 10 3.37 -3.94 -26.98
N PHE A 11 4.24 -4.95 -26.80
CA PHE A 11 5.68 -4.71 -26.71
C PHE A 11 6.26 -4.08 -27.99
N LYS A 12 5.77 -4.48 -29.16
CA LYS A 12 6.20 -3.91 -30.45
C LYS A 12 5.79 -2.43 -30.55
N SER A 13 4.54 -2.11 -30.24
CA SER A 13 3.99 -0.74 -30.34
C SER A 13 4.69 0.25 -29.39
N PHE A 14 5.11 -0.23 -28.21
CA PHE A 14 5.84 0.59 -27.24
C PHE A 14 7.36 0.45 -27.33
N MET A 15 7.88 -0.28 -28.33
CA MET A 15 9.31 -0.50 -28.56
C MET A 15 10.05 -1.00 -27.30
N ILE A 16 9.46 -1.94 -26.57
CA ILE A 16 10.01 -2.54 -25.35
C ILE A 16 10.25 -4.04 -25.51
N ASP A 17 11.17 -4.57 -24.71
CA ASP A 17 11.51 -6.00 -24.68
C ASP A 17 10.88 -6.71 -23.47
N GLY A 18 10.38 -5.96 -22.51
CA GLY A 18 9.72 -6.46 -21.33
C GLY A 18 8.90 -5.38 -20.64
N TYR A 19 8.06 -5.82 -19.67
CA TYR A 19 7.23 -4.91 -18.88
C TYR A 19 7.27 -5.30 -17.41
N LEU A 20 7.37 -4.29 -16.54
CA LEU A 20 7.44 -4.43 -15.08
C LEU A 20 6.06 -4.20 -14.47
N VAL A 21 5.60 -5.14 -13.65
CA VAL A 21 4.30 -5.07 -12.94
C VAL A 21 4.54 -5.21 -11.44
N PRO A 22 4.46 -4.13 -10.65
CA PRO A 22 4.67 -4.18 -9.21
C PRO A 22 3.40 -4.58 -8.46
N LYS A 23 3.55 -4.88 -7.18
CA LYS A 23 2.45 -5.02 -6.22
C LYS A 23 1.98 -3.67 -5.67
N ASN A 24 2.31 -2.58 -6.27
CA ASN A 24 1.89 -1.24 -5.85
C ASN A 24 0.61 -0.82 -6.58
N ASP A 25 -0.17 0.04 -5.92
CA ASP A 25 -1.12 0.94 -6.55
C ASP A 25 -0.52 2.35 -6.70
N GLU A 26 -1.30 3.31 -7.17
CA GLU A 26 -0.89 4.71 -7.38
C GLU A 26 -0.61 5.47 -6.07
N TYR A 27 -0.90 4.86 -4.92
CA TYR A 27 -0.69 5.41 -3.58
C TYR A 27 0.35 4.64 -2.77
N PHE A 28 0.96 3.60 -3.35
CA PHE A 28 1.92 2.69 -2.68
C PHE A 28 1.34 2.03 -1.43
N ASN A 29 0.04 1.73 -1.43
CA ASN A 29 -0.59 1.01 -0.34
C ASN A 29 -0.02 -0.41 -0.21
N GLU A 30 0.21 -0.87 1.02
CA GLU A 30 0.65 -2.26 1.27
C GLU A 30 -0.44 -3.27 0.86
N TYR A 31 -1.69 -2.94 1.16
CA TYR A 31 -2.86 -3.75 0.77
C TYR A 31 -3.58 -3.07 -0.37
N VAL A 32 -3.26 -3.53 -1.57
CA VAL A 32 -3.82 -2.99 -2.81
C VAL A 32 -5.26 -3.48 -2.98
N SER A 33 -6.17 -2.58 -3.34
CA SER A 33 -7.57 -2.93 -3.65
C SER A 33 -7.66 -3.85 -4.88
N GLU A 34 -8.73 -4.64 -4.94
CA GLU A 34 -8.89 -5.65 -6.00
C GLU A 34 -8.75 -5.08 -7.42
N PRO A 35 -9.37 -3.94 -7.78
CA PRO A 35 -9.21 -3.35 -9.12
C PRO A 35 -7.81 -2.83 -9.41
N ASN A 36 -6.98 -2.60 -8.40
CA ASN A 36 -5.62 -2.10 -8.54
C ASN A 36 -4.54 -3.19 -8.42
N ASP A 37 -4.94 -4.43 -8.09
CA ASP A 37 -4.03 -5.56 -7.91
C ASP A 37 -3.62 -6.20 -9.26
N ARG A 38 -2.91 -5.40 -10.06
CA ARG A 38 -2.43 -5.77 -11.39
C ARG A 38 -1.50 -6.97 -11.36
N LEU A 39 -0.68 -7.09 -10.29
CA LEU A 39 0.20 -8.24 -10.11
C LEU A 39 -0.59 -9.54 -9.93
N LYS A 40 -1.61 -9.54 -9.07
CA LYS A 40 -2.51 -10.69 -8.90
C LYS A 40 -3.23 -11.04 -10.19
N PHE A 41 -3.72 -10.04 -10.92
CA PHE A 41 -4.38 -10.29 -12.19
C PHE A 41 -3.47 -11.00 -13.18
N ILE A 42 -2.23 -10.52 -13.41
CA ILE A 42 -1.35 -11.07 -14.43
C ILE A 42 -0.68 -12.38 -14.04
N SER A 43 -0.38 -12.59 -12.74
CA SER A 43 0.40 -13.72 -12.23
C SER A 43 -0.39 -14.71 -11.38
N ASN A 44 -1.58 -14.39 -10.92
CA ASN A 44 -2.37 -15.06 -9.87
C ASN A 44 -1.75 -14.97 -8.46
N PHE A 45 -0.60 -14.32 -8.29
CA PHE A 45 0.04 -14.17 -6.99
C PHE A 45 -0.71 -13.18 -6.10
N SER A 46 -1.10 -13.62 -4.92
CA SER A 46 -1.91 -12.83 -3.96
C SER A 46 -1.14 -12.33 -2.74
N GLY A 47 0.18 -12.54 -2.67
CA GLY A 47 1.02 -11.99 -1.59
C GLY A 47 1.08 -10.46 -1.62
N SER A 48 1.46 -9.83 -0.50
CA SER A 48 1.49 -8.36 -0.38
C SER A 48 2.78 -7.72 -0.90
N ALA A 49 3.84 -8.48 -1.18
CA ALA A 49 5.11 -7.94 -1.64
C ALA A 49 5.69 -8.75 -2.81
N GLY A 50 6.04 -8.06 -3.88
CA GLY A 50 6.63 -8.67 -5.08
C GLY A 50 6.42 -7.84 -6.34
N PHE A 51 6.99 -8.29 -7.44
CA PHE A 51 6.74 -7.74 -8.78
C PHE A 51 6.97 -8.80 -9.85
N ALA A 52 6.31 -8.66 -10.99
CA ALA A 52 6.56 -9.49 -12.15
C ALA A 52 7.38 -8.73 -13.20
N LEU A 53 8.35 -9.42 -13.79
CA LEU A 53 9.05 -8.97 -14.99
C LEU A 53 8.67 -9.92 -16.14
N ILE A 54 7.92 -9.41 -17.10
CA ILE A 54 7.44 -10.16 -18.25
C ILE A 54 8.29 -9.76 -19.45
N LEU A 55 9.13 -10.67 -19.92
CA LEU A 55 9.96 -10.51 -21.12
C LEU A 55 9.28 -11.15 -22.34
N LYS A 56 9.84 -10.95 -23.54
CA LYS A 56 9.32 -11.54 -24.79
C LYS A 56 9.06 -13.05 -24.68
N ASN A 57 10.00 -13.80 -24.07
CA ASN A 57 9.93 -15.27 -24.01
C ASN A 57 9.94 -15.86 -22.60
N LYS A 58 10.17 -15.05 -21.56
CA LYS A 58 10.29 -15.50 -20.17
C LYS A 58 9.47 -14.64 -19.24
N ASN A 59 8.99 -15.19 -18.14
CA ASN A 59 8.30 -14.48 -17.10
C ASN A 59 8.94 -14.79 -15.75
N TYR A 60 9.20 -13.76 -14.98
CA TYR A 60 9.76 -13.88 -13.64
C TYR A 60 8.83 -13.23 -12.65
N LEU A 61 8.60 -13.88 -11.51
CA LEU A 61 7.92 -13.32 -10.36
C LEU A 61 8.92 -13.25 -9.21
N PHE A 62 9.23 -12.03 -8.83
CA PHE A 62 10.10 -11.73 -7.70
C PHE A 62 9.26 -11.57 -6.45
N VAL A 63 9.58 -12.34 -5.42
CA VAL A 63 8.88 -12.31 -4.13
C VAL A 63 9.91 -12.29 -3.00
N ASP A 64 9.58 -11.75 -1.85
CA ASP A 64 10.45 -11.90 -0.69
C ASP A 64 10.37 -13.32 -0.10
N GLY A 65 11.26 -13.64 0.85
CA GLY A 65 11.37 -14.98 1.41
C GLY A 65 10.10 -15.52 2.07
N ARG A 66 9.17 -14.62 2.50
CA ARG A 66 7.90 -15.00 3.10
C ARG A 66 6.93 -15.62 2.09
N TYR A 67 7.11 -15.37 0.79
CA TYR A 67 6.16 -15.72 -0.26
C TYR A 67 6.70 -16.73 -1.28
N THR A 68 7.87 -17.33 -1.10
CA THR A 68 8.45 -18.31 -2.06
C THR A 68 7.54 -19.50 -2.30
N ILE A 69 7.04 -20.12 -1.23
CA ILE A 69 6.13 -21.28 -1.33
C ILE A 69 4.80 -20.86 -2.00
N GLN A 70 4.23 -19.76 -1.55
CA GLN A 70 2.97 -19.23 -2.10
C GLN A 70 3.12 -18.87 -3.59
N GLY A 71 4.20 -18.20 -3.95
CA GLY A 71 4.49 -17.82 -5.34
C GLY A 71 4.61 -19.04 -6.24
N GLN A 72 5.29 -20.08 -5.78
CA GLN A 72 5.41 -21.34 -6.53
C GLN A 72 4.05 -22.02 -6.75
N ILE A 73 3.24 -22.11 -5.72
CA ILE A 73 1.91 -22.75 -5.79
C ILE A 73 0.97 -21.95 -6.72
N GLN A 74 0.94 -20.64 -6.60
CA GLN A 74 -0.03 -19.79 -7.31
C GLN A 74 0.39 -19.44 -8.74
N SER A 75 1.69 -19.31 -9.01
CA SER A 75 2.22 -18.72 -10.24
C SER A 75 3.23 -19.59 -10.97
N GLY A 76 3.76 -20.67 -10.35
CA GLY A 76 4.90 -21.44 -10.84
C GLY A 76 4.72 -22.08 -12.22
N LYS A 77 3.46 -22.29 -12.67
CA LYS A 77 3.18 -22.80 -14.03
C LYS A 77 3.55 -21.80 -15.13
N ASN A 78 3.48 -20.49 -14.85
CA ASN A 78 3.67 -19.43 -15.85
C ASN A 78 4.85 -18.52 -15.56
N PHE A 79 5.39 -18.55 -14.35
CA PHE A 79 6.46 -17.68 -13.89
C PHE A 79 7.58 -18.48 -13.22
N LYS A 80 8.82 -18.12 -13.52
CA LYS A 80 9.95 -18.55 -12.70
C LYS A 80 9.96 -17.70 -11.44
N ILE A 81 9.81 -18.37 -10.27
CA ILE A 81 9.82 -17.68 -8.98
C ILE A 81 11.26 -17.40 -8.57
N ILE A 82 11.53 -16.18 -8.16
CA ILE A 82 12.84 -15.74 -7.68
C ILE A 82 12.63 -15.06 -6.32
N THR A 83 13.32 -15.55 -5.29
CA THR A 83 13.38 -14.85 -4.01
C THR A 83 14.11 -13.52 -4.22
N MET A 84 13.52 -12.44 -3.75
CA MET A 84 14.02 -11.10 -4.01
C MET A 84 15.45 -10.94 -3.55
N PRO A 85 16.38 -10.72 -4.49
CA PRO A 85 17.75 -10.36 -4.22
C PRO A 85 17.84 -8.86 -3.95
N GLN A 86 19.00 -8.41 -3.51
CA GLN A 86 19.30 -6.98 -3.45
C GLN A 86 19.26 -6.30 -4.83
N LYS A 87 19.53 -7.03 -5.92
CA LYS A 87 19.45 -6.56 -7.32
C LYS A 87 18.92 -7.69 -8.19
N ILE A 88 18.35 -7.34 -9.35
CA ILE A 88 17.94 -8.37 -10.32
C ILE A 88 19.15 -9.19 -10.78
N PRO A 89 19.13 -10.51 -10.66
CA PRO A 89 20.25 -11.35 -11.03
C PRO A 89 20.60 -11.21 -12.51
N LYS A 90 21.89 -11.15 -12.85
CA LYS A 90 22.36 -10.99 -14.24
C LYS A 90 21.81 -12.05 -15.21
N HIS A 91 21.57 -13.27 -14.76
CA HIS A 91 21.03 -14.36 -15.59
C HIS A 91 19.57 -14.16 -16.00
N VAL A 92 18.84 -13.25 -15.34
CA VAL A 92 17.47 -12.86 -15.71
C VAL A 92 17.48 -11.93 -16.92
N LEU A 93 18.53 -11.16 -17.08
CA LEU A 93 18.71 -10.16 -18.11
C LEU A 93 19.80 -10.63 -19.09
N THR A 94 19.58 -10.39 -20.37
CA THR A 94 20.55 -10.74 -21.40
C THR A 94 21.77 -9.80 -21.36
N THR A 95 22.88 -10.21 -21.97
CA THR A 95 24.08 -9.35 -22.16
C THR A 95 23.82 -8.21 -23.14
N LYS A 96 22.76 -8.31 -23.95
CA LYS A 96 22.36 -7.29 -24.92
C LYS A 96 21.57 -6.17 -24.24
N LYS A 97 21.59 -4.97 -24.83
CA LYS A 97 20.80 -3.82 -24.40
C LYS A 97 19.31 -4.16 -24.46
N ILE A 98 18.57 -3.98 -23.34
CA ILE A 98 17.17 -4.36 -23.19
C ILE A 98 16.35 -3.16 -22.70
N LYS A 99 15.19 -2.93 -23.31
CA LYS A 99 14.24 -1.89 -22.93
C LYS A 99 13.11 -2.49 -22.10
N ILE A 100 12.95 -2.03 -20.84
CA ILE A 100 11.91 -2.48 -19.94
C ILE A 100 10.92 -1.34 -19.70
N GLY A 101 9.68 -1.55 -20.16
CA GLY A 101 8.56 -0.64 -19.91
C GLY A 101 8.08 -0.75 -18.48
N PHE A 102 7.64 0.37 -17.92
CA PHE A 102 7.02 0.43 -16.59
C PHE A 102 6.00 1.58 -16.52
N ASP A 103 5.03 1.46 -15.63
CA ASP A 103 4.10 2.54 -15.31
C ASP A 103 4.74 3.51 -14.31
N PRO A 104 5.04 4.77 -14.68
CA PRO A 104 5.71 5.73 -13.80
C PRO A 104 4.86 6.18 -12.60
N LYS A 105 3.56 5.88 -12.56
CA LYS A 105 2.67 6.15 -11.43
C LYS A 105 2.78 5.10 -10.33
N LEU A 106 3.31 3.90 -10.65
CA LEU A 106 3.39 2.76 -9.74
C LEU A 106 4.80 2.51 -9.18
N HIS A 107 5.78 3.34 -9.52
CA HIS A 107 7.17 3.16 -9.11
C HIS A 107 7.76 4.48 -8.60
N ASN A 108 8.59 4.39 -7.57
CA ASN A 108 9.49 5.47 -7.20
C ASN A 108 10.88 5.28 -7.82
N GLU A 109 11.61 6.38 -7.99
CA GLU A 109 12.90 6.38 -8.68
C GLU A 109 13.98 5.61 -7.90
N LYS A 110 13.97 5.68 -6.57
CA LYS A 110 14.95 4.94 -5.74
C LYS A 110 14.81 3.44 -5.92
N GLN A 111 13.58 2.92 -5.94
CA GLN A 111 13.31 1.51 -6.16
C GLN A 111 13.76 1.06 -7.55
N LEU A 112 13.44 1.81 -8.59
CA LEU A 112 13.87 1.50 -9.95
C LEU A 112 15.39 1.50 -10.09
N ASN A 113 16.07 2.51 -9.55
CA ASN A 113 17.53 2.60 -9.57
C ASN A 113 18.16 1.46 -8.78
N PHE A 114 17.61 1.09 -7.63
CA PHE A 114 18.12 -0.03 -6.82
C PHE A 114 18.03 -1.36 -7.57
N LEU A 115 16.89 -1.64 -8.21
CA LEU A 115 16.65 -2.90 -8.91
C LEU A 115 17.35 -2.98 -10.27
N PHE A 116 17.38 -1.90 -11.03
CA PHE A 116 17.75 -1.85 -12.44
C PHE A 116 18.99 -1.00 -12.75
N ASN A 117 19.81 -0.64 -11.76
CA ASN A 117 21.10 0.03 -12.03
C ASN A 117 22.10 -0.95 -12.67
N ILE A 118 21.81 -1.33 -13.90
CA ILE A 118 22.59 -2.29 -14.72
C ILE A 118 22.82 -1.64 -16.09
N LYS A 119 24.08 -1.56 -16.52
CA LYS A 119 24.52 -0.82 -17.73
C LYS A 119 23.71 -1.10 -19.02
N ASN A 120 23.15 -2.30 -19.14
CA ASN A 120 22.45 -2.73 -20.37
C ASN A 120 20.93 -2.58 -20.29
N ILE A 121 20.37 -1.98 -19.24
CA ILE A 121 18.92 -1.80 -19.08
C ILE A 121 18.56 -0.35 -19.35
N ILE A 122 17.54 -0.17 -20.20
CA ILE A 122 16.88 1.11 -20.42
C ILE A 122 15.46 1.00 -19.88
N LEU A 123 15.14 1.79 -18.88
CA LEU A 123 13.79 1.92 -18.35
C LEU A 123 12.98 2.90 -19.21
N VAL A 124 11.84 2.44 -19.73
CA VAL A 124 10.93 3.21 -20.59
C VAL A 124 9.64 3.49 -19.83
N PRO A 125 9.38 4.74 -19.41
CA PRO A 125 8.13 5.09 -18.78
C PRO A 125 6.97 5.03 -19.78
N ILE A 126 5.88 4.35 -19.42
CA ILE A 126 4.66 4.22 -20.22
C ILE A 126 3.50 4.75 -19.39
N ASN A 127 2.93 5.89 -19.77
CA ASN A 127 1.91 6.60 -18.98
C ASN A 127 0.55 5.87 -18.92
N LYS A 128 0.34 4.88 -19.78
CA LYS A 128 -0.86 4.03 -19.76
C LYS A 128 -0.46 2.63 -19.31
N ASN A 129 -1.08 2.11 -18.24
CA ASN A 129 -0.72 0.80 -17.71
C ASN A 129 -1.11 -0.31 -18.70
N LEU A 130 -0.11 -1.08 -19.18
CA LEU A 130 -0.35 -2.12 -20.19
C LEU A 130 -1.19 -3.30 -19.65
N VAL A 131 -1.19 -3.55 -18.32
CA VAL A 131 -2.03 -4.57 -17.71
C VAL A 131 -3.49 -4.15 -17.77
N ASP A 132 -3.80 -2.88 -17.58
CA ASP A 132 -5.18 -2.38 -17.63
C ASP A 132 -5.79 -2.52 -19.04
N PHE A 133 -5.01 -2.47 -20.11
CA PHE A 133 -5.49 -2.74 -21.47
C PHE A 133 -5.94 -4.19 -21.68
N VAL A 134 -5.35 -5.14 -20.96
CA VAL A 134 -5.71 -6.56 -21.10
C VAL A 134 -6.71 -7.04 -20.05
N TRP A 135 -7.08 -6.17 -19.12
CA TRP A 135 -8.02 -6.48 -18.02
C TRP A 135 -9.45 -6.05 -18.36
N SER A 136 -10.09 -6.77 -19.29
CA SER A 136 -11.42 -6.42 -19.81
C SER A 136 -12.53 -6.39 -18.75
N LYS A 137 -12.44 -7.22 -17.71
CA LYS A 137 -13.41 -7.28 -16.60
C LYS A 137 -12.76 -6.79 -15.31
N LYS A 138 -12.14 -5.59 -15.37
CA LYS A 138 -11.54 -4.97 -14.19
C LYS A 138 -12.65 -4.61 -13.19
N PRO A 139 -12.56 -5.05 -11.93
CA PRO A 139 -13.52 -4.65 -10.90
C PRO A 139 -13.53 -3.14 -10.69
N THR A 140 -14.56 -2.62 -10.07
CA THR A 140 -14.64 -1.22 -9.64
C THR A 140 -14.53 -1.13 -8.13
N ASP A 141 -13.85 -0.09 -7.62
CA ASP A 141 -13.80 0.16 -6.19
C ASP A 141 -15.14 0.71 -5.68
N LEU A 142 -15.52 0.30 -4.48
CA LEU A 142 -16.62 0.92 -3.76
C LEU A 142 -16.17 2.28 -3.22
N ILE A 143 -16.84 3.33 -3.64
CA ILE A 143 -16.59 4.68 -3.15
C ILE A 143 -17.16 4.81 -1.72
N LYS A 144 -16.26 4.96 -0.74
CA LYS A 144 -16.63 5.19 0.65
C LYS A 144 -16.13 6.56 1.10
N PRO A 145 -17.01 7.42 1.70
CA PRO A 145 -16.60 8.74 2.11
C PRO A 145 -15.56 8.71 3.23
N PHE A 146 -14.65 9.69 3.19
CA PHE A 146 -13.72 9.94 4.28
C PHE A 146 -14.45 10.47 5.51
N PHE A 147 -13.89 10.21 6.69
CA PHE A 147 -14.38 10.72 7.95
C PHE A 147 -13.25 11.37 8.76
N SER A 148 -13.61 12.31 9.63
CA SER A 148 -12.65 12.98 10.51
C SER A 148 -12.71 12.41 11.91
N LEU A 149 -11.55 12.34 12.56
CA LEU A 149 -11.44 12.02 13.98
C LEU A 149 -11.67 13.28 14.83
N SER A 150 -12.17 13.10 16.05
CA SER A 150 -12.37 14.18 17.01
C SER A 150 -11.06 14.53 17.75
N LYS A 151 -10.98 15.74 18.32
CA LYS A 151 -9.86 16.12 19.19
C LYS A 151 -9.71 15.17 20.40
N LYS A 152 -10.83 14.61 20.89
CA LYS A 152 -10.85 13.62 21.97
C LYS A 152 -10.11 12.34 21.62
N ASP A 153 -10.13 11.95 20.33
CA ASP A 153 -9.48 10.73 19.86
C ASP A 153 -7.99 10.91 19.56
N ILE A 154 -7.59 12.12 19.14
CA ILE A 154 -6.26 12.39 18.57
C ILE A 154 -5.42 13.40 19.36
N GLY A 155 -6.03 14.17 20.28
CA GLY A 155 -5.33 15.09 21.19
C GLY A 155 -4.80 16.39 20.56
N GLN A 156 -4.64 16.47 19.23
CA GLN A 156 -4.10 17.63 18.52
C GLN A 156 -4.94 17.98 17.29
N ASN A 157 -5.24 19.27 17.10
CA ASN A 157 -5.95 19.75 15.91
C ASN A 157 -5.06 19.70 14.67
N TRP A 158 -5.67 19.51 13.49
CA TRP A 158 -4.97 19.51 12.22
C TRP A 158 -4.30 20.86 11.90
N GLN A 159 -4.89 22.00 12.32
CA GLN A 159 -4.32 23.33 12.13
C GLN A 159 -2.96 23.46 12.83
N GLU A 160 -2.84 22.97 14.06
CA GLU A 160 -1.59 22.97 14.80
C GLU A 160 -0.49 22.13 14.08
N LYS A 161 -0.89 21.04 13.45
CA LYS A 161 0.00 20.19 12.65
C LYS A 161 0.48 20.91 11.37
N ILE A 162 -0.43 21.64 10.70
CA ILE A 162 -0.07 22.46 9.54
C ILE A 162 0.90 23.59 9.89
N ILE A 163 0.72 24.24 11.05
CA ILE A 163 1.65 25.27 11.54
C ILE A 163 3.07 24.67 11.69
N LYS A 164 3.20 23.46 12.24
CA LYS A 164 4.50 22.78 12.34
C LYS A 164 5.15 22.57 10.96
N VAL A 165 4.36 22.10 9.98
CA VAL A 165 4.85 21.91 8.61
C VAL A 165 5.27 23.24 8.00
N LYS A 166 4.42 24.28 8.09
CA LYS A 166 4.76 25.63 7.61
C LYS A 166 6.09 26.12 8.16
N ASN A 167 6.33 25.99 9.47
CA ASN A 167 7.58 26.40 10.11
C ASN A 167 8.79 25.63 9.55
N VAL A 168 8.64 24.34 9.28
CA VAL A 168 9.69 23.54 8.65
C VAL A 168 9.97 24.01 7.22
N LEU A 169 8.94 24.31 6.43
CA LEU A 169 9.11 24.83 5.07
C LEU A 169 9.86 26.16 5.05
N LEU A 170 9.46 27.10 5.90
CA LEU A 170 10.11 28.41 6.02
C LEU A 170 11.57 28.28 6.44
N LYS A 171 11.86 27.46 7.47
CA LYS A 171 13.25 27.22 7.94
C LYS A 171 14.14 26.63 6.84
N ASN A 172 13.60 25.79 5.95
CA ASN A 172 14.35 25.14 4.87
C ASN A 172 14.28 25.91 3.54
N LYS A 173 13.67 27.10 3.49
CA LYS A 173 13.48 27.91 2.28
C LYS A 173 12.79 27.11 1.15
N VAL A 174 11.73 26.37 1.51
CA VAL A 174 10.94 25.53 0.64
C VAL A 174 9.61 26.20 0.36
N ASP A 175 9.21 26.28 -0.90
CA ASP A 175 7.96 26.91 -1.31
C ASP A 175 6.76 25.94 -1.18
N TYR A 176 6.97 24.67 -1.53
CA TYR A 176 5.92 23.63 -1.50
C TYR A 176 6.42 22.30 -0.95
N LEU A 177 5.55 21.62 -0.20
CA LEU A 177 5.69 20.21 0.19
C LEU A 177 4.62 19.39 -0.56
N LEU A 178 5.04 18.42 -1.35
CA LEU A 178 4.17 17.43 -1.96
C LEU A 178 4.12 16.18 -1.08
N ILE A 179 2.97 15.90 -0.48
CA ILE A 179 2.72 14.72 0.34
C ILE A 179 1.97 13.70 -0.51
N THR A 180 2.63 12.59 -0.80
CA THR A 180 2.07 11.49 -1.61
C THR A 180 1.73 10.25 -0.78
N ALA A 181 2.23 10.17 0.47
CA ALA A 181 1.95 9.08 1.41
C ALA A 181 0.56 9.26 2.05
N PRO A 182 -0.42 8.36 1.78
CA PRO A 182 -1.80 8.51 2.28
C PRO A 182 -1.90 8.50 3.80
N GLU A 183 -1.02 7.73 4.48
CA GLU A 183 -0.97 7.68 5.94
C GLU A 183 -0.49 9.01 6.56
N ASN A 184 0.31 9.80 5.82
CA ASN A 184 0.71 11.12 6.23
C ASN A 184 -0.43 12.13 6.03
N VAL A 185 -1.18 12.00 4.94
CA VAL A 185 -2.43 12.75 4.73
C VAL A 185 -3.43 12.46 5.84
N ALA A 186 -3.62 11.18 6.18
CA ALA A 186 -4.51 10.73 7.26
C ALA A 186 -4.15 11.39 8.61
N TRP A 187 -2.86 11.38 8.94
CA TRP A 187 -2.39 11.92 10.23
C TRP A 187 -2.46 13.43 10.28
N ILE A 188 -1.99 14.14 9.25
CA ILE A 188 -1.89 15.60 9.28
C ILE A 188 -3.26 16.27 9.32
N LEU A 189 -4.23 15.74 8.56
CA LEU A 189 -5.59 16.28 8.49
C LEU A 189 -6.57 15.65 9.51
N ASN A 190 -6.12 14.65 10.27
CA ASN A 190 -6.98 13.90 11.20
C ASN A 190 -8.19 13.25 10.48
N ILE A 191 -7.99 12.79 9.27
CA ILE A 191 -9.01 12.09 8.48
C ILE A 191 -8.67 10.61 8.33
N ARG A 192 -9.68 9.82 8.04
CA ARG A 192 -9.56 8.39 7.74
C ARG A 192 -10.40 8.06 6.52
N GLY A 193 -10.04 6.96 5.85
CA GLY A 193 -10.74 6.40 4.71
C GLY A 193 -10.82 4.89 4.80
N PHE A 194 -11.40 4.27 3.78
CA PHE A 194 -11.52 2.81 3.65
C PHE A 194 -10.93 2.33 2.33
N ASP A 195 -9.93 3.04 1.83
CA ASP A 195 -9.31 2.75 0.53
C ASP A 195 -8.29 1.59 0.61
N SER A 196 -7.85 1.24 1.81
CA SER A 196 -7.07 0.05 2.08
C SER A 196 -7.85 -0.92 2.96
N VAL A 197 -7.72 -2.23 2.71
CA VAL A 197 -8.58 -3.26 3.33
C VAL A 197 -8.41 -3.33 4.86
N PHE A 198 -7.18 -3.15 5.36
CA PHE A 198 -6.83 -3.34 6.77
C PHE A 198 -6.35 -2.05 7.46
N SER A 199 -6.24 -0.97 6.71
CA SER A 199 -5.77 0.31 7.21
C SER A 199 -6.78 1.42 6.92
N PRO A 200 -7.16 2.22 7.92
CA PRO A 200 -8.14 3.29 7.71
C PRO A 200 -7.51 4.50 7.01
N ILE A 201 -6.94 4.30 5.83
CA ILE A 201 -6.15 5.27 5.08
C ILE A 201 -7.01 5.86 3.94
N PRO A 202 -7.00 7.21 3.75
CA PRO A 202 -7.64 7.87 2.61
C PRO A 202 -6.68 7.94 1.42
N ASN A 203 -7.06 7.44 0.25
CA ASN A 203 -6.31 7.68 -0.98
C ASN A 203 -6.45 9.14 -1.40
N ALA A 204 -5.53 9.95 -0.91
CA ALA A 204 -5.45 11.38 -1.18
C ALA A 204 -3.99 11.84 -1.19
N ARG A 205 -3.74 12.97 -1.85
CA ARG A 205 -2.44 13.66 -1.87
C ARG A 205 -2.63 15.12 -1.45
N LEU A 206 -1.59 15.71 -0.89
CA LEU A 206 -1.62 17.12 -0.51
C LEU A 206 -0.46 17.87 -1.16
N LEU A 207 -0.75 19.11 -1.55
CA LEU A 207 0.27 20.11 -1.85
C LEU A 207 0.09 21.25 -0.83
N ILE A 208 1.10 21.47 0.00
CA ILE A 208 1.09 22.50 1.05
C ILE A 208 2.15 23.53 0.69
N ASN A 209 1.80 24.81 0.65
CA ASN A 209 2.76 25.86 0.44
C ASN A 209 3.28 26.47 1.75
N SER A 210 4.38 27.24 1.68
CA SER A 210 5.01 27.90 2.83
C SER A 210 4.13 28.95 3.53
N LYS A 211 3.03 29.40 2.87
CA LYS A 211 2.01 30.26 3.48
C LYS A 211 0.97 29.49 4.28
N GLY A 212 0.93 28.15 4.14
CA GLY A 212 -0.02 27.28 4.82
C GLY A 212 -1.29 26.98 4.02
N ASN A 213 -1.36 27.37 2.74
CA ASN A 213 -2.46 26.96 1.86
C ASN A 213 -2.33 25.50 1.50
N ILE A 214 -3.45 24.80 1.40
CA ILE A 214 -3.51 23.36 1.20
C ILE A 214 -4.40 23.05 0.01
N ASP A 215 -3.87 22.31 -0.96
CA ASP A 215 -4.62 21.68 -2.02
C ASP A 215 -4.70 20.17 -1.72
N LEU A 216 -5.90 19.62 -1.62
CA LEU A 216 -6.15 18.17 -1.44
C LEU A 216 -6.69 17.59 -2.73
N PHE A 217 -6.05 16.50 -3.18
CA PHE A 217 -6.40 15.77 -4.41
C PHE A 217 -6.91 14.38 -4.05
N SER A 218 -8.15 14.07 -4.41
CA SER A 218 -8.81 12.77 -4.23
C SER A 218 -10.06 12.71 -5.10
N GLN A 219 -10.72 11.54 -5.18
CA GLN A 219 -12.06 11.46 -5.74
C GLN A 219 -13.02 12.33 -4.92
N LEU A 220 -13.72 13.27 -5.58
CA LEU A 220 -14.53 14.29 -4.88
C LEU A 220 -15.70 13.70 -4.09
N GLU A 221 -16.21 12.55 -4.51
CA GLU A 221 -17.27 11.82 -3.80
C GLU A 221 -16.81 11.36 -2.41
N LYS A 222 -15.52 11.05 -2.25
CA LYS A 222 -14.95 10.61 -0.96
C LYS A 222 -14.84 11.75 0.06
N VAL A 223 -14.69 13.00 -0.37
CA VAL A 223 -14.50 14.15 0.53
C VAL A 223 -15.81 14.80 1.00
N THR A 224 -16.95 14.35 0.53
CA THR A 224 -18.27 14.95 0.80
C THR A 224 -18.55 15.20 2.28
N LYS A 225 -18.31 14.20 3.14
CA LYS A 225 -18.56 14.29 4.60
C LYS A 225 -17.58 15.21 5.34
N ILE A 226 -16.37 15.40 4.81
CA ILE A 226 -15.34 16.21 5.45
C ILE A 226 -15.28 17.64 4.91
N LYS A 227 -15.80 17.89 3.70
CA LYS A 227 -15.67 19.16 2.97
C LYS A 227 -16.10 20.37 3.80
N LYS A 228 -17.25 20.33 4.47
CA LYS A 228 -17.75 21.44 5.32
C LYS A 228 -16.76 21.83 6.44
N LYS A 229 -16.07 20.84 7.02
CA LYS A 229 -15.11 21.06 8.11
C LYS A 229 -13.85 21.81 7.67
N PHE A 230 -13.46 21.65 6.40
CA PHE A 230 -12.17 22.10 5.89
C PHE A 230 -12.27 23.19 4.81
N SER A 231 -13.44 23.47 4.24
CA SER A 231 -13.64 24.28 3.03
C SER A 231 -13.11 25.72 3.10
N LYS A 232 -12.94 26.29 4.28
CA LYS A 232 -12.37 27.64 4.45
C LYS A 232 -10.84 27.68 4.28
N THR A 233 -10.16 26.55 4.41
CA THR A 233 -8.68 26.48 4.48
C THR A 233 -8.09 25.54 3.44
N ILE A 234 -8.84 24.50 3.04
CA ILE A 234 -8.39 23.47 2.10
C ILE A 234 -9.17 23.58 0.79
N LYS A 235 -8.45 23.66 -0.32
CA LYS A 235 -9.04 23.54 -1.66
C LYS A 235 -9.09 22.07 -2.04
N PHE A 236 -10.28 21.61 -2.43
CA PHE A 236 -10.51 20.21 -2.83
C PHE A 236 -10.52 20.11 -4.35
N HIS A 237 -9.71 19.20 -4.88
CA HIS A 237 -9.55 18.93 -6.30
C HIS A 237 -9.81 17.47 -6.60
N ASN A 238 -10.24 17.16 -7.81
CA ASN A 238 -10.27 15.78 -8.26
C ASN A 238 -8.83 15.23 -8.39
N GLU A 239 -8.64 13.94 -8.18
CA GLU A 239 -7.33 13.30 -8.15
C GLU A 239 -6.51 13.50 -9.44
N TYR A 240 -7.15 13.59 -10.61
CA TYR A 240 -6.46 13.83 -11.88
C TYR A 240 -6.03 15.29 -12.11
N GLU A 241 -6.60 16.24 -11.36
CA GLU A 241 -6.20 17.67 -11.47
C GLU A 241 -4.81 17.93 -10.90
N ILE A 242 -4.25 16.98 -10.13
CA ILE A 242 -2.90 17.10 -9.57
C ILE A 242 -1.85 17.30 -10.67
N GLU A 243 -1.97 16.60 -11.80
CA GLU A 243 -1.00 16.71 -12.90
C GLU A 243 -0.96 18.13 -13.45
N LYS A 244 -2.13 18.75 -13.71
CA LYS A 244 -2.24 20.15 -14.13
C LYS A 244 -1.67 21.11 -13.08
N LYS A 245 -2.01 20.89 -11.79
CA LYS A 245 -1.52 21.73 -10.70
C LYS A 245 0.00 21.70 -10.59
N LEU A 246 0.60 20.51 -10.62
CA LEU A 246 2.06 20.35 -10.51
C LEU A 246 2.80 20.91 -11.73
N SER A 247 2.24 20.76 -12.95
CA SER A 247 2.83 21.29 -14.19
C SER A 247 2.83 22.82 -14.23
N ASN A 248 1.92 23.47 -13.51
CA ASN A 248 1.83 24.94 -13.44
C ASN A 248 2.75 25.56 -12.37
N LEU A 249 3.45 24.76 -11.58
CA LEU A 249 4.45 25.27 -10.64
C LEU A 249 5.72 25.67 -11.41
N TRP A 250 6.26 26.85 -11.10
CA TRP A 250 7.38 27.44 -11.82
C TRP A 250 8.39 28.06 -10.86
N LYS A 251 9.69 27.80 -11.12
CA LYS A 251 10.83 28.37 -10.36
C LYS A 251 10.71 28.26 -8.83
N SER A 252 10.11 27.17 -8.35
CA SER A 252 9.86 26.94 -6.94
C SER A 252 10.77 25.85 -6.37
N ASN A 253 11.09 25.95 -5.08
CA ASN A 253 11.74 24.92 -4.30
C ASN A 253 10.69 23.95 -3.77
N ILE A 254 10.68 22.71 -4.27
CA ILE A 254 9.64 21.73 -3.93
C ILE A 254 10.26 20.56 -3.17
N TRP A 255 9.79 20.34 -1.95
CA TRP A 255 10.15 19.18 -1.14
C TRP A 255 9.22 18.02 -1.48
N LEU A 256 9.79 16.87 -1.77
CA LEU A 256 9.10 15.59 -1.90
C LEU A 256 9.92 14.47 -1.26
N ASP A 257 9.23 13.43 -0.81
CA ASP A 257 9.86 12.21 -0.34
C ASP A 257 9.97 11.20 -1.49
N SER A 258 11.21 10.90 -1.89
CA SER A 258 11.48 9.99 -3.02
C SER A 258 11.11 8.53 -2.76
N LEU A 259 10.75 8.14 -1.53
CA LEU A 259 10.25 6.81 -1.21
C LEU A 259 8.74 6.66 -1.47
N SER A 260 7.97 7.75 -1.29
CA SER A 260 6.52 7.77 -1.51
C SER A 260 6.09 8.47 -2.80
N CYS A 261 6.94 9.30 -3.40
CA CYS A 261 6.62 10.03 -4.61
C CYS A 261 6.87 9.17 -5.87
N ALA A 262 5.83 8.98 -6.67
CA ALA A 262 5.93 8.29 -7.95
C ALA A 262 6.83 9.06 -8.95
N VAL A 263 7.55 8.31 -9.80
CA VAL A 263 8.38 8.86 -10.89
C VAL A 263 7.62 9.85 -11.75
N HIS A 264 6.36 9.59 -11.99
CA HIS A 264 5.47 10.45 -12.78
C HIS A 264 5.42 11.88 -12.22
N PHE A 265 5.11 12.05 -10.93
CA PHE A 265 5.00 13.38 -10.31
C PHE A 265 6.36 14.08 -10.20
N LYS A 266 7.40 13.33 -9.84
CA LYS A 266 8.77 13.88 -9.82
C LYS A 266 9.19 14.40 -11.20
N ASN A 267 8.87 13.67 -12.27
CA ASN A 267 9.18 14.08 -13.64
C ASN A 267 8.41 15.32 -14.09
N LEU A 268 7.16 15.49 -13.65
CA LEU A 268 6.40 16.72 -13.91
C LEU A 268 7.06 17.93 -13.23
N LEU A 269 7.39 17.79 -11.97
CA LEU A 269 7.91 18.87 -11.13
C LEU A 269 9.30 19.34 -11.55
N ARG A 270 10.23 18.41 -11.85
CA ARG A 270 11.63 18.73 -12.13
C ARG A 270 11.85 19.50 -13.44
N LYS A 271 10.83 19.61 -14.30
CA LYS A 271 10.94 20.35 -15.55
C LYS A 271 11.18 21.85 -15.33
N ASN A 272 10.50 22.43 -14.33
CA ASN A 272 10.45 23.87 -14.12
C ASN A 272 10.81 24.29 -12.68
N ASN A 273 11.16 23.34 -11.81
CA ASN A 273 11.35 23.59 -10.38
C ASN A 273 12.60 22.90 -9.83
N LYS A 274 13.11 23.42 -8.73
CA LYS A 274 14.18 22.78 -7.95
C LYS A 274 13.57 21.75 -7.00
N ILE A 275 13.98 20.49 -7.12
CA ILE A 275 13.49 19.41 -6.27
C ILE A 275 14.41 19.21 -5.07
N ILE A 276 13.83 19.18 -3.89
CA ILE A 276 14.48 18.89 -2.62
C ILE A 276 13.99 17.53 -2.15
N GLU A 277 14.84 16.52 -2.32
CA GLU A 277 14.52 15.14 -1.94
C GLU A 277 14.93 14.89 -0.50
N LYS A 278 13.95 14.88 0.40
CA LYS A 278 14.14 14.56 1.81
C LYS A 278 12.93 13.73 2.28
N ILE A 279 13.12 13.00 3.37
CA ILE A 279 12.02 12.29 4.05
C ILE A 279 10.92 13.31 4.40
N ASP A 280 9.66 12.94 4.16
CA ASP A 280 8.50 13.75 4.53
C ASP A 280 8.55 14.05 6.05
N PRO A 281 8.58 15.34 6.46
CA PRO A 281 8.68 15.71 7.87
C PRO A 281 7.55 15.18 8.74
N ILE A 282 6.42 14.81 8.13
CA ILE A 282 5.27 14.25 8.84
C ILE A 282 5.61 12.88 9.45
N TYR A 283 6.49 12.09 8.83
CA TYR A 283 6.95 10.83 9.43
C TYR A 283 7.59 11.05 10.82
N PHE A 284 8.42 12.09 10.95
CA PHE A 284 8.98 12.45 12.24
C PHE A 284 7.90 12.93 13.22
N PHE A 285 7.01 13.82 12.80
CA PHE A 285 5.97 14.36 13.68
C PHE A 285 5.01 13.29 14.19
N LYS A 286 4.59 12.35 13.33
CA LYS A 286 3.69 11.27 13.75
C LYS A 286 4.38 10.16 14.56
N SER A 287 5.71 10.06 14.48
CA SER A 287 6.47 9.09 15.30
C SER A 287 6.44 9.44 16.78
N ILE A 288 6.35 10.73 17.12
CA ILE A 288 6.28 11.23 18.51
C ILE A 288 4.80 11.37 18.92
N LYS A 289 4.32 10.39 19.67
CA LYS A 289 2.91 10.32 20.10
C LYS A 289 2.61 11.31 21.21
N ASN A 290 1.50 12.03 21.11
CA ASN A 290 1.00 12.87 22.19
C ASN A 290 0.35 12.03 23.31
N LYS A 291 0.03 12.66 24.45
CA LYS A 291 -0.56 11.98 25.62
C LYS A 291 -1.88 11.24 25.29
N THR A 292 -2.72 11.82 24.42
CA THR A 292 -3.99 11.21 24.01
C THR A 292 -3.78 9.98 23.12
N GLU A 293 -2.87 10.08 22.15
CA GLU A 293 -2.49 8.94 21.29
C GLU A 293 -1.91 7.78 22.12
N ILE A 294 -1.03 8.06 23.10
CA ILE A 294 -0.48 7.05 24.01
C ILE A 294 -1.60 6.41 24.85
N LYS A 295 -2.49 7.22 25.45
CA LYS A 295 -3.61 6.72 26.25
C LYS A 295 -4.51 5.81 25.42
N ASN A 296 -4.87 6.22 24.21
CA ASN A 296 -5.76 5.45 23.35
C ASN A 296 -5.08 4.18 22.81
N MET A 297 -3.76 4.22 22.53
CA MET A 297 -3.00 3.05 22.16
C MET A 297 -2.99 2.00 23.29
N LYS A 298 -2.68 2.40 24.51
CA LYS A 298 -2.74 1.51 25.70
C LYS A 298 -4.13 0.89 25.86
N LYS A 299 -5.19 1.69 25.68
CA LYS A 299 -6.57 1.24 25.79
C LYS A 299 -6.95 0.23 24.70
N SER A 300 -6.54 0.46 23.45
CA SER A 300 -6.80 -0.47 22.35
C SER A 300 -6.09 -1.81 22.55
N HIS A 301 -4.83 -1.79 23.02
CA HIS A 301 -4.09 -3.01 23.36
C HIS A 301 -4.73 -3.80 24.51
N MET A 302 -5.26 -3.12 25.52
CA MET A 302 -5.99 -3.77 26.61
C MET A 302 -7.26 -4.47 26.06
N PHE A 303 -8.02 -3.82 25.20
CA PHE A 303 -9.22 -4.41 24.61
C PHE A 303 -8.89 -5.63 23.73
N ASP A 304 -7.85 -5.53 22.92
CA ASP A 304 -7.41 -6.62 22.05
C ASP A 304 -6.86 -7.79 22.88
N GLY A 305 -6.07 -7.50 23.92
CA GLY A 305 -5.56 -8.50 24.87
C GLY A 305 -6.65 -9.28 25.56
N VAL A 306 -7.74 -8.62 25.99
CA VAL A 306 -8.92 -9.30 26.57
C VAL A 306 -9.57 -10.23 25.54
N ALA A 307 -9.73 -9.79 24.29
CA ALA A 307 -10.32 -10.63 23.24
C ALA A 307 -9.45 -11.86 22.96
N LEU A 308 -8.13 -11.69 22.86
CA LEU A 308 -7.18 -12.78 22.64
C LEU A 308 -7.17 -13.75 23.83
N THR A 309 -7.15 -13.26 25.07
CA THR A 309 -7.19 -14.12 26.28
C THR A 309 -8.47 -14.95 26.33
N LYS A 310 -9.64 -14.35 26.04
CA LYS A 310 -10.91 -15.07 25.93
C LYS A 310 -10.87 -16.14 24.85
N PHE A 311 -10.25 -15.84 23.72
CA PHE A 311 -10.08 -16.80 22.64
C PHE A 311 -9.19 -17.98 23.05
N LEU A 312 -8.05 -17.74 23.66
CA LEU A 312 -7.12 -18.79 24.11
C LEU A 312 -7.78 -19.69 25.15
N PHE A 313 -8.50 -19.12 26.12
CA PHE A 313 -9.29 -19.88 27.07
C PHE A 313 -10.37 -20.75 26.39
N TRP A 314 -11.12 -20.14 25.45
CA TRP A 314 -12.15 -20.85 24.71
C TRP A 314 -11.54 -21.98 23.87
N LEU A 315 -10.42 -21.76 23.21
CA LEU A 315 -9.74 -22.76 22.41
C LEU A 315 -9.30 -23.95 23.27
N LYS A 316 -8.61 -23.68 24.38
CA LYS A 316 -8.17 -24.72 25.34
C LYS A 316 -9.33 -25.57 25.87
N LYS A 317 -10.48 -24.94 26.16
CA LYS A 317 -11.66 -25.63 26.72
C LYS A 317 -12.41 -26.47 25.67
N ASN A 318 -12.33 -26.10 24.39
CA ASN A 318 -13.21 -26.64 23.34
C ASN A 318 -12.50 -27.52 22.31
N PHE A 319 -11.17 -27.45 22.18
CA PHE A 319 -10.49 -28.12 21.06
C PHE A 319 -10.64 -29.66 21.06
N ARG A 320 -10.89 -30.28 22.21
CA ARG A 320 -11.17 -31.72 22.35
C ARG A 320 -12.66 -32.07 22.22
N LYS A 321 -13.54 -31.07 22.34
CA LYS A 321 -15.00 -31.29 22.42
C LYS A 321 -15.69 -31.10 21.10
N ARG A 322 -15.07 -30.38 20.14
CA ARG A 322 -15.63 -30.07 18.83
C ARG A 322 -14.52 -29.92 17.79
N LYS A 323 -14.90 -30.12 16.55
CA LYS A 323 -14.01 -29.86 15.41
C LYS A 323 -13.77 -28.35 15.27
N ILE A 324 -12.51 -27.92 15.42
CA ILE A 324 -12.06 -26.54 15.23
C ILE A 324 -11.09 -26.53 14.07
N THR A 325 -11.32 -25.66 13.09
CA THR A 325 -10.44 -25.47 11.94
C THR A 325 -9.73 -24.12 12.04
N GLU A 326 -8.70 -23.91 11.24
CA GLU A 326 -7.97 -22.64 11.14
C GLU A 326 -8.92 -21.47 10.88
N ILE A 327 -9.86 -21.61 9.92
CA ILE A 327 -10.86 -20.59 9.61
C ILE A 327 -11.81 -20.37 10.78
N SER A 328 -12.37 -21.41 11.37
CA SER A 328 -13.31 -21.26 12.50
C SER A 328 -12.64 -20.67 13.75
N ALA A 329 -11.35 -20.91 13.94
CA ALA A 329 -10.57 -20.34 15.04
C ALA A 329 -10.37 -18.83 14.85
N GLN A 330 -9.96 -18.38 13.66
CA GLN A 330 -9.82 -16.94 13.40
C GLN A 330 -11.14 -16.18 13.49
N GLU A 331 -12.24 -16.76 12.98
CA GLU A 331 -13.59 -16.18 13.10
C GLU A 331 -14.03 -16.04 14.55
N LYS A 332 -13.70 -17.05 15.37
CA LYS A 332 -14.00 -17.01 16.81
C LYS A 332 -13.24 -15.90 17.52
N LEU A 333 -11.95 -15.71 17.22
CA LEU A 333 -11.17 -14.60 17.78
C LEU A 333 -11.77 -13.25 17.36
N GLU A 334 -12.12 -13.09 16.09
CA GLU A 334 -12.75 -11.86 15.61
C GLU A 334 -14.10 -11.62 16.28
N SER A 335 -14.89 -12.69 16.56
CA SER A 335 -16.15 -12.57 17.32
C SER A 335 -15.95 -11.99 18.72
N PHE A 336 -14.86 -12.33 19.41
CA PHE A 336 -14.53 -11.75 20.71
C PHE A 336 -14.10 -10.28 20.60
N ARG A 337 -13.41 -9.87 19.52
CA ARG A 337 -13.09 -8.46 19.25
C ARG A 337 -14.35 -7.63 19.00
N LYS A 338 -15.30 -8.16 18.26
CA LYS A 338 -16.59 -7.51 17.91
C LYS A 338 -17.47 -7.19 19.11
N ILE A 339 -17.25 -7.83 20.26
CA ILE A 339 -17.94 -7.48 21.52
C ILE A 339 -17.61 -6.04 21.93
N ASN A 340 -16.40 -5.56 21.62
CA ASN A 340 -16.03 -4.18 21.90
C ASN A 340 -16.56 -3.24 20.81
N LYS A 341 -17.42 -2.29 21.20
CA LYS A 341 -18.05 -1.32 20.27
C LYS A 341 -17.05 -0.41 19.53
N THR A 342 -15.81 -0.30 20.02
CA THR A 342 -14.76 0.49 19.36
C THR A 342 -13.99 -0.28 18.29
N TYR A 343 -14.12 -1.61 18.23
CA TYR A 343 -13.54 -2.44 17.20
C TYR A 343 -14.15 -2.08 15.82
N LYS A 344 -13.29 -1.96 14.81
CA LYS A 344 -13.70 -1.59 13.44
C LYS A 344 -13.57 -2.77 12.48
N PHE A 345 -12.37 -3.29 12.33
CA PHE A 345 -12.01 -4.39 11.43
C PHE A 345 -10.61 -4.92 11.76
N PRO A 346 -10.17 -6.07 11.20
CA PRO A 346 -8.81 -6.57 11.38
C PRO A 346 -7.75 -5.59 10.87
N SER A 347 -6.61 -5.48 11.55
CA SER A 347 -5.48 -4.63 11.13
C SER A 347 -4.60 -5.26 10.05
N PHE A 348 -4.75 -6.57 9.83
CA PHE A 348 -4.19 -7.35 8.73
C PHE A 348 -4.95 -8.67 8.60
N SER A 349 -4.69 -9.41 7.51
CA SER A 349 -5.30 -10.75 7.34
C SER A 349 -4.78 -11.68 8.42
N THR A 350 -5.66 -12.15 9.29
CA THR A 350 -5.29 -13.07 10.38
C THR A 350 -4.54 -14.28 9.83
N ILE A 351 -3.40 -14.60 10.43
CA ILE A 351 -2.65 -15.82 10.20
C ILE A 351 -3.13 -16.84 11.23
N SER A 352 -3.75 -17.91 10.77
CA SER A 352 -4.25 -19.00 11.60
C SER A 352 -3.80 -20.30 10.97
N GLY A 353 -2.77 -20.92 11.49
CA GLY A 353 -2.14 -22.11 10.94
C GLY A 353 -1.93 -23.21 11.99
N THR A 354 -2.22 -24.46 11.62
CA THR A 354 -1.99 -25.63 12.47
C THR A 354 -1.14 -26.70 11.80
N GLY A 355 -0.26 -27.33 12.54
CA GLY A 355 0.69 -28.33 12.03
C GLY A 355 1.56 -27.72 10.91
N PRO A 356 1.68 -28.35 9.71
CA PRO A 356 2.53 -27.84 8.63
C PRO A 356 2.19 -26.40 8.19
N ASN A 357 0.95 -25.96 8.28
CA ASN A 357 0.55 -24.62 7.90
C ASN A 357 1.09 -23.54 8.85
N SER A 358 1.37 -23.90 10.10
CA SER A 358 1.96 -22.97 11.10
C SER A 358 3.41 -22.59 10.78
N ALA A 359 4.10 -23.35 9.95
CA ALA A 359 5.46 -23.06 9.51
C ALA A 359 5.53 -22.11 8.31
N ILE A 360 4.39 -21.79 7.68
CA ILE A 360 4.33 -20.92 6.51
C ILE A 360 4.18 -19.48 6.97
N ILE A 361 5.20 -18.66 6.75
CA ILE A 361 5.19 -17.24 7.08
C ILE A 361 4.11 -16.55 6.23
N HIS A 362 3.30 -15.66 6.84
CA HIS A 362 2.15 -15.00 6.21
C HIS A 362 1.09 -15.97 5.64
N TYR A 363 0.98 -17.17 6.25
CA TYR A 363 -0.04 -18.13 5.84
C TYR A 363 -1.43 -17.51 5.91
N LYS A 364 -2.23 -17.78 4.90
CA LYS A 364 -3.64 -17.40 4.84
C LYS A 364 -4.49 -18.65 4.65
N ALA A 365 -5.27 -19.00 5.67
CA ALA A 365 -6.20 -20.11 5.56
C ALA A 365 -7.25 -19.84 4.48
N SER A 366 -7.50 -20.84 3.65
CA SER A 366 -8.51 -20.83 2.59
C SER A 366 -9.32 -22.13 2.66
N VAL A 367 -10.48 -22.17 2.02
CA VAL A 367 -11.31 -23.39 1.98
C VAL A 367 -10.49 -24.62 1.54
N LYS A 368 -9.55 -24.44 0.59
CA LYS A 368 -8.71 -25.52 0.06
C LYS A 368 -7.58 -25.95 1.02
N SER A 369 -7.06 -25.03 1.83
CA SER A 369 -5.92 -25.28 2.72
C SER A 369 -6.31 -25.45 4.19
N ASN A 370 -7.58 -25.21 4.53
CA ASN A 370 -8.12 -25.19 5.89
C ASN A 370 -7.95 -26.54 6.62
N ARG A 371 -7.14 -26.57 7.66
CA ARG A 371 -6.87 -27.76 8.45
C ARG A 371 -7.67 -27.75 9.76
N THR A 372 -7.96 -28.96 10.26
CA THR A 372 -8.51 -29.14 11.61
C THR A 372 -7.37 -29.22 12.61
N LEU A 373 -7.50 -28.51 13.74
CA LEU A 373 -6.56 -28.57 14.86
C LEU A 373 -6.62 -29.97 15.50
N LYS A 374 -5.45 -30.59 15.69
CA LYS A 374 -5.31 -31.93 16.30
C LYS A 374 -4.45 -31.86 17.56
N LYS A 375 -4.60 -32.87 18.44
CA LYS A 375 -3.72 -33.04 19.61
C LYS A 375 -2.28 -33.22 19.13
N GLY A 376 -1.35 -32.47 19.71
CA GLY A 376 0.08 -32.51 19.34
C GLY A 376 0.48 -31.53 18.26
N ASP A 377 -0.48 -30.89 17.53
CA ASP A 377 -0.14 -29.84 16.58
C ASP A 377 0.34 -28.57 17.31
N LEU A 378 1.33 -27.90 16.71
CA LEU A 378 1.56 -26.49 16.98
C LEU A 378 0.48 -25.68 16.26
N TYR A 379 -0.14 -24.76 16.97
CA TYR A 379 -1.10 -23.81 16.42
C TYR A 379 -0.56 -22.39 16.57
N LEU A 380 -0.39 -21.72 15.45
CA LEU A 380 0.04 -20.33 15.35
C LEU A 380 -1.17 -19.45 15.04
N ILE A 381 -1.36 -18.40 15.82
CA ILE A 381 -2.31 -17.33 15.49
C ILE A 381 -1.62 -15.99 15.65
N ASP A 382 -1.61 -15.22 14.55
CA ASP A 382 -1.13 -13.84 14.50
C ASP A 382 -2.24 -12.95 13.95
N SER A 383 -2.62 -11.94 14.72
CA SER A 383 -3.81 -11.15 14.41
C SER A 383 -3.80 -9.81 15.14
N GLY A 384 -4.51 -8.84 14.60
CA GLY A 384 -4.70 -7.55 15.23
C GLY A 384 -6.02 -6.91 14.85
N GLY A 385 -6.40 -5.83 15.55
CA GLY A 385 -7.62 -5.09 15.31
C GLY A 385 -7.41 -3.58 15.22
N GLN A 386 -8.19 -2.92 14.39
CA GLN A 386 -8.35 -1.46 14.35
C GLN A 386 -9.47 -1.06 15.34
N TYR A 387 -9.17 -0.05 16.17
CA TYR A 387 -10.09 0.44 17.21
C TYR A 387 -10.33 1.94 17.09
#